data_1d4f554680d27e1f37dec838b23f4c98
#
_entry.id   1d4f554680d27e1f37dec838b23f4c98
#
_cell.length_a   1.000
_cell.length_b   1.000
_cell.length_c   1.000
_cell.angle_alpha   90.00
_cell.angle_beta   90.00
_cell.angle_gamma   90.00
#
_symmetry.space_group_name_H-M   'P 1'
#
loop_
_entity.id
_entity.type
_entity.pdbx_description
1 polymer ?
#
loop_
_entity_poly.entity_id
_entity_poly.type
_entity_poly.pdbx_seq_one_letter_code
_entity_poly.pdbx_strand_id
1 'polypeptide(L)'
;MINMGNKGIEEKFDKNFVKQMEKKNYELNLNEKSTQAFEDIKKNDEINYIDKKEELKDIHKMKKILQRYNPKLLENFELVNYCDYGGESLVYNVLVKTRSKDGAKAQKKAIMKAILFHRRENDNKRQIYISSKLKNKNVIDFYASSKMKDGTFLMFMEDAKYGHLRNFLRKTVKRNTFSEAMLCYLAYQILNGIAYCHKCKIAHLDIKLQNIVINEYLDPKLIDFSISYNYDNKSRNDFIELPRRGTNFYMPKEIIRGDKIRVKDLNKVDLYSFGVVLYNLAFNCYPRDLTHGDEENYDTILRKIEHNELTFKGDNNYSPYFLDFLKQLLEVNINKRIDINDALNHYWIKGAQILLDEKEKCYNLGNFTSYLITDHIKNFNDYLKKKY
;
A
#
# COMPACT_ATOMS: atom_id res chain seq x y z
N MET A 1 26.55 -12.16 -14.82
CA MET A 1 25.63 -13.24 -14.45
C MET A 1 26.13 -13.86 -13.17
N ILE A 2 25.70 -13.37 -12.04
CA ILE A 2 25.87 -14.08 -10.75
C ILE A 2 24.49 -14.08 -10.12
N ASN A 3 23.91 -15.26 -10.19
CA ASN A 3 22.63 -15.60 -9.60
C ASN A 3 22.87 -15.87 -8.11
N MET A 4 22.88 -14.81 -7.27
CA MET A 4 22.84 -14.99 -5.83
C MET A 4 21.40 -15.00 -5.39
N GLY A 5 20.86 -16.20 -5.38
CA GLY A 5 19.55 -16.49 -4.86
C GLY A 5 19.42 -16.02 -3.41
N ASN A 6 18.32 -15.35 -3.14
CA ASN A 6 17.79 -15.14 -1.81
C ASN A 6 17.63 -16.48 -1.08
N LYS A 7 18.70 -16.97 -0.46
CA LYS A 7 18.68 -18.10 0.49
C LYS A 7 18.36 -17.58 1.90
N GLY A 8 17.29 -16.84 2.02
CA GLY A 8 16.71 -16.47 3.31
C GLY A 8 15.38 -17.19 3.45
N ILE A 9 15.40 -18.32 4.17
CA ILE A 9 14.32 -18.95 4.93
C ILE A 9 12.93 -18.77 4.28
N GLU A 10 12.63 -19.55 3.23
CA GLU A 10 11.26 -19.90 2.88
C GLU A 10 10.72 -20.84 3.97
N GLU A 11 10.30 -20.30 5.11
CA GLU A 11 9.35 -20.98 5.99
C GLU A 11 8.02 -20.99 5.25
N LYS A 12 7.78 -22.07 4.51
CA LYS A 12 6.49 -22.28 3.85
C LYS A 12 5.46 -22.50 4.95
N PHE A 13 4.40 -21.69 4.95
CA PHE A 13 3.18 -21.99 5.70
C PHE A 13 2.81 -23.46 5.48
N ASP A 14 2.34 -24.13 6.54
CA ASP A 14 1.91 -25.52 6.44
C ASP A 14 0.96 -25.65 5.23
N LYS A 15 1.34 -26.53 4.28
CA LYS A 15 0.55 -26.78 3.09
C LYS A 15 -0.91 -27.14 3.40
N ASN A 16 -1.16 -27.66 4.61
CA ASN A 16 -2.50 -27.95 5.09
C ASN A 16 -3.27 -26.68 5.48
N PHE A 17 -2.61 -25.65 6.04
CA PHE A 17 -3.24 -24.35 6.29
C PHE A 17 -3.67 -23.72 4.98
N VAL A 18 -2.76 -23.62 4.00
CA VAL A 18 -3.04 -23.07 2.67
C VAL A 18 -4.10 -23.91 1.96
N LYS A 19 -3.97 -25.26 1.96
CA LYS A 19 -4.97 -26.15 1.32
C LYS A 19 -6.34 -26.12 1.99
N GLN A 20 -6.44 -25.98 3.31
CA GLN A 20 -7.74 -25.83 3.99
C GLN A 20 -8.39 -24.48 3.67
N MET A 21 -7.57 -23.46 3.44
CA MET A 21 -8.03 -22.13 3.03
C MET A 21 -8.40 -22.11 1.53
N GLU A 22 -7.64 -22.80 0.66
CA GLU A 22 -7.91 -22.92 -0.79
C GLU A 22 -9.12 -23.80 -1.13
N LYS A 23 -9.36 -24.90 -0.40
CA LYS A 23 -10.55 -25.76 -0.61
C LYS A 23 -11.90 -25.09 -0.42
N LYS A 24 -11.92 -23.86 0.13
CA LYS A 24 -13.10 -22.99 0.27
C LYS A 24 -13.11 -21.78 -0.65
N ASN A 25 -12.15 -21.67 -1.56
CA ASN A 25 -12.18 -20.63 -2.58
C ASN A 25 -13.22 -21.00 -3.64
N TYR A 26 -14.37 -20.34 -3.55
CA TYR A 26 -15.44 -20.41 -4.54
C TYR A 26 -14.93 -19.89 -5.88
N GLU A 27 -15.26 -20.61 -6.97
CA GLU A 27 -15.22 -20.09 -8.33
C GLU A 27 -16.05 -18.81 -8.40
N LEU A 28 -15.40 -17.70 -8.72
CA LEU A 28 -16.02 -16.39 -8.82
C LEU A 28 -16.68 -16.24 -10.18
N ASN A 29 -17.96 -16.61 -10.27
CA ASN A 29 -18.81 -16.20 -11.39
C ASN A 29 -19.22 -14.73 -11.21
N LEU A 30 -18.61 -13.86 -12.01
CA LEU A 30 -18.94 -12.45 -12.13
C LEU A 30 -20.17 -12.32 -13.08
N ASN A 31 -21.37 -12.29 -12.52
CA ASN A 31 -22.54 -11.79 -13.25
C ASN A 31 -23.14 -10.60 -12.50
N GLU A 32 -23.08 -9.47 -13.18
CA GLU A 32 -23.72 -8.22 -12.80
C GLU A 32 -25.26 -8.37 -12.89
N LYS A 33 -25.99 -7.98 -11.85
CA LYS A 33 -27.25 -7.23 -11.87
C LYS A 33 -27.87 -7.14 -10.47
N SER A 34 -27.96 -5.92 -9.92
CA SER A 34 -29.17 -5.38 -9.23
C SER A 34 -28.81 -4.14 -8.41
N THR A 35 -29.08 -3.03 -8.99
CA THR A 35 -29.11 -1.69 -8.36
C THR A 35 -30.58 -1.29 -8.30
N GLN A 36 -31.27 -1.37 -7.19
CA GLN A 36 -32.42 -0.51 -6.87
C GLN A 36 -33.25 -0.81 -5.61
N ALA A 37 -32.81 -1.66 -4.68
CA ALA A 37 -33.60 -1.97 -3.48
C ALA A 37 -32.90 -1.56 -2.15
N PHE A 38 -32.04 -0.53 -2.15
CA PHE A 38 -31.04 -0.37 -1.09
C PHE A 38 -31.10 0.91 -0.23
N GLU A 39 -32.08 1.80 -0.41
CA GLU A 39 -32.03 3.08 0.32
C GLU A 39 -32.66 3.07 1.72
N ASP A 40 -33.61 2.17 2.00
CA ASP A 40 -34.36 2.18 3.28
C ASP A 40 -33.75 1.32 4.40
N ILE A 41 -32.76 0.47 4.08
CA ILE A 41 -32.09 -0.40 5.06
C ILE A 41 -30.92 0.33 5.75
N LYS A 42 -30.54 1.51 5.26
CA LYS A 42 -29.27 2.19 5.57
C LYS A 42 -29.02 2.59 7.02
N LYS A 43 -30.00 3.03 7.78
CA LYS A 43 -29.76 3.59 9.12
C LYS A 43 -29.57 2.56 10.23
N ASN A 44 -30.38 1.51 10.23
CA ASN A 44 -30.27 0.48 11.29
C ASN A 44 -29.03 -0.40 11.15
N ASP A 45 -28.59 -0.65 9.90
CA ASP A 45 -27.39 -1.44 9.64
C ASP A 45 -26.09 -0.70 9.98
N GLU A 46 -26.05 0.64 9.88
CA GLU A 46 -24.88 1.43 10.24
C GLU A 46 -24.64 1.48 11.75
N ILE A 47 -25.70 1.62 12.53
CA ILE A 47 -25.62 1.60 14.01
C ILE A 47 -25.14 0.22 14.47
N ASN A 48 -25.77 -0.85 13.99
CA ASN A 48 -25.35 -2.23 14.30
C ASN A 48 -23.93 -2.53 13.88
N TYR A 49 -23.42 -1.89 12.83
CA TYR A 49 -22.05 -2.05 12.35
C TYR A 49 -21.02 -1.37 13.24
N ILE A 50 -21.30 -0.14 13.67
CA ILE A 50 -20.42 0.62 14.56
C ILE A 50 -20.29 -0.12 15.90
N ASP A 51 -21.40 -0.56 16.47
CA ASP A 51 -21.43 -1.31 17.72
C ASP A 51 -20.66 -2.64 17.59
N LYS A 52 -20.89 -3.38 16.52
CA LYS A 52 -20.15 -4.63 16.22
C LYS A 52 -18.65 -4.37 16.06
N LYS A 53 -18.27 -3.26 15.44
CA LYS A 53 -16.86 -2.89 15.23
C LYS A 53 -16.17 -2.57 16.55
N GLU A 54 -16.81 -1.78 17.42
CA GLU A 54 -16.27 -1.48 18.75
C GLU A 54 -16.17 -2.75 19.62
N GLU A 55 -17.20 -3.60 19.57
CA GLU A 55 -17.21 -4.87 20.28
C GLU A 55 -16.05 -5.79 19.86
N LEU A 56 -15.72 -5.84 18.59
CA LEU A 56 -14.68 -6.71 18.04
C LEU A 56 -13.24 -6.20 18.27
N LYS A 57 -13.06 -4.96 18.73
CA LYS A 57 -11.75 -4.51 19.23
C LYS A 57 -11.33 -5.31 20.47
N ASP A 58 -12.28 -5.88 21.20
CA ASP A 58 -12.00 -6.82 22.28
C ASP A 58 -11.58 -8.18 21.69
N ILE A 59 -10.33 -8.54 21.92
CA ILE A 59 -9.75 -9.79 21.44
C ILE A 59 -10.48 -11.05 21.93
N HIS A 60 -11.03 -11.00 23.15
CA HIS A 60 -11.79 -12.13 23.73
C HIS A 60 -13.11 -12.33 22.98
N LYS A 61 -13.77 -11.24 22.60
CA LYS A 61 -15.00 -11.29 21.80
C LYS A 61 -14.72 -11.80 20.39
N MET A 62 -13.65 -11.29 19.74
CA MET A 62 -13.24 -11.81 18.43
C MET A 62 -12.87 -13.31 18.49
N LYS A 63 -12.19 -13.74 19.55
CA LYS A 63 -11.86 -15.14 19.77
C LYS A 63 -13.11 -16.03 19.93
N LYS A 64 -14.11 -15.57 20.69
CA LYS A 64 -15.40 -16.26 20.82
C LYS A 64 -16.14 -16.38 19.47
N ILE A 65 -16.10 -15.35 18.66
CA ILE A 65 -16.71 -15.37 17.31
C ILE A 65 -16.00 -16.38 16.42
N LEU A 66 -14.68 -16.39 16.41
CA LEU A 66 -13.90 -17.37 15.65
C LEU A 66 -14.20 -18.80 16.13
N GLN A 67 -14.29 -19.03 17.45
CA GLN A 67 -14.68 -20.32 18.02
C GLN A 67 -16.08 -20.77 17.58
N ARG A 68 -17.03 -19.83 17.52
CA ARG A 68 -18.43 -20.12 17.12
C ARG A 68 -18.56 -20.44 15.63
N TYR A 69 -17.88 -19.66 14.77
CA TYR A 69 -18.10 -19.73 13.32
C TYR A 69 -17.07 -20.56 12.55
N ASN A 70 -15.85 -20.69 13.07
CA ASN A 70 -14.80 -21.48 12.45
C ASN A 70 -13.75 -21.96 13.48
N PRO A 71 -14.10 -22.90 14.39
CA PRO A 71 -13.18 -23.35 15.44
C PRO A 71 -11.90 -23.98 14.89
N LYS A 72 -11.96 -24.68 13.75
CA LYS A 72 -10.79 -25.29 13.10
C LYS A 72 -9.75 -24.24 12.66
N LEU A 73 -10.17 -23.01 12.43
CA LEU A 73 -9.27 -21.95 12.04
C LEU A 73 -8.30 -21.60 13.18
N LEU A 74 -8.77 -21.61 14.43
CA LEU A 74 -7.95 -21.35 15.62
C LEU A 74 -6.92 -22.44 15.92
N GLU A 75 -7.03 -23.60 15.28
CA GLU A 75 -5.97 -24.62 15.35
C GLU A 75 -4.69 -24.18 14.64
N ASN A 76 -4.81 -23.23 13.69
CA ASN A 76 -3.73 -22.80 12.82
C ASN A 76 -3.07 -21.49 13.23
N PHE A 77 -3.70 -20.69 14.08
CA PHE A 77 -3.12 -19.45 14.58
C PHE A 77 -3.63 -19.07 15.96
N GLU A 78 -2.93 -18.14 16.59
CA GLU A 78 -3.30 -17.52 17.86
C GLU A 78 -3.49 -16.02 17.67
N LEU A 79 -4.60 -15.47 18.17
CA LEU A 79 -4.81 -14.02 18.27
C LEU A 79 -3.95 -13.46 19.39
N VAL A 80 -3.12 -12.46 19.06
CA VAL A 80 -2.21 -11.82 20.04
C VAL A 80 -2.84 -10.55 20.59
N ASN A 81 -3.09 -9.58 19.72
CA ASN A 81 -3.70 -8.31 20.10
C ASN A 81 -4.34 -7.62 18.88
N TYR A 82 -5.30 -6.75 19.17
CA TYR A 82 -5.80 -5.77 18.22
C TYR A 82 -4.75 -4.69 17.99
N CYS A 83 -4.55 -4.25 16.76
CA CYS A 83 -3.51 -3.28 16.45
C CYS A 83 -3.97 -2.04 15.67
N ASP A 84 -5.02 -2.14 14.85
CA ASP A 84 -5.47 -1.00 14.05
C ASP A 84 -6.88 -1.19 13.50
N TYR A 85 -7.49 -0.11 13.00
CA TYR A 85 -8.76 -0.16 12.29
C TYR A 85 -8.72 0.68 11.01
N GLY A 86 -9.22 0.10 9.92
CA GLY A 86 -9.57 0.82 8.70
C GLY A 86 -11.05 1.21 8.70
N GLY A 87 -11.50 1.88 7.65
CA GLY A 87 -12.93 2.23 7.48
C GLY A 87 -13.87 1.04 7.71
N GLU A 88 -13.60 -0.08 7.04
CA GLU A 88 -14.47 -1.27 7.01
C GLU A 88 -13.79 -2.54 7.57
N SER A 89 -12.67 -2.43 8.27
CA SER A 89 -11.89 -3.59 8.75
C SER A 89 -11.25 -3.36 10.09
N LEU A 90 -10.96 -4.47 10.76
CA LEU A 90 -10.18 -4.55 11.99
C LEU A 90 -8.91 -5.34 11.73
N VAL A 91 -7.82 -4.93 12.32
CA VAL A 91 -6.50 -5.51 12.11
C VAL A 91 -5.95 -6.07 13.42
N TYR A 92 -5.51 -7.32 13.40
CA TYR A 92 -4.98 -8.01 14.56
C TYR A 92 -3.60 -8.59 14.26
N ASN A 93 -2.73 -8.53 15.26
CA ASN A 93 -1.53 -9.34 15.27
C ASN A 93 -1.89 -10.79 15.61
N VAL A 94 -1.34 -11.72 14.86
CA VAL A 94 -1.54 -13.15 15.05
C VAL A 94 -0.22 -13.92 15.00
N LEU A 95 -0.16 -15.05 15.68
CA LEU A 95 0.92 -16.03 15.56
C LEU A 95 0.40 -17.21 14.77
N VAL A 96 0.85 -17.37 13.54
CA VAL A 96 0.48 -18.50 12.69
C VAL A 96 1.39 -19.67 12.97
N LYS A 97 0.80 -20.83 13.22
CA LYS A 97 1.54 -22.07 13.44
C LYS A 97 2.13 -22.54 12.12
N THR A 98 3.43 -22.74 12.10
CA THR A 98 4.20 -23.20 10.95
C THR A 98 5.01 -24.43 11.32
N ARG A 99 5.62 -25.06 10.32
CA ARG A 99 6.63 -26.09 10.53
C ARG A 99 7.92 -25.65 9.87
N SER A 100 9.01 -25.74 10.59
CA SER A 100 10.34 -25.50 10.03
C SER A 100 10.73 -26.62 9.03
N LYS A 101 11.82 -26.41 8.30
CA LYS A 101 12.28 -27.37 7.27
C LYS A 101 12.58 -28.75 7.82
N ASP A 102 12.98 -28.82 9.07
CA ASP A 102 13.26 -30.05 9.86
C ASP A 102 12.01 -30.67 10.51
N GLY A 103 10.82 -30.09 10.26
CA GLY A 103 9.54 -30.58 10.77
C GLY A 103 9.19 -30.09 12.18
N ALA A 104 10.06 -29.31 12.85
CA ALA A 104 9.76 -28.74 14.15
C ALA A 104 8.60 -27.73 14.09
N LYS A 105 7.80 -27.72 15.15
CA LYS A 105 6.71 -26.71 15.27
C LYS A 105 7.33 -25.33 15.47
N ALA A 106 6.92 -24.38 14.66
CA ALA A 106 7.31 -22.98 14.73
C ALA A 106 6.08 -22.08 14.71
N GLN A 107 6.25 -20.82 15.09
CA GLN A 107 5.24 -19.80 14.99
C GLN A 107 5.81 -18.61 14.21
N LYS A 108 5.01 -18.05 13.32
CA LYS A 108 5.36 -16.85 12.54
C LYS A 108 4.38 -15.75 12.85
N LYS A 109 4.90 -14.54 13.09
CA LYS A 109 4.08 -13.33 13.19
C LYS A 109 3.41 -13.05 11.86
N ALA A 110 2.15 -12.67 11.93
CA ALA A 110 1.36 -12.27 10.76
C ALA A 110 0.30 -11.25 11.18
N ILE A 111 -0.30 -10.62 10.20
CA ILE A 111 -1.45 -9.74 10.35
C ILE A 111 -2.70 -10.47 9.87
N MET A 112 -3.77 -10.40 10.66
CA MET A 112 -5.12 -10.79 10.27
C MET A 112 -5.97 -9.53 10.09
N LYS A 113 -6.38 -9.24 8.86
CA LYS A 113 -7.36 -8.20 8.54
C LYS A 113 -8.75 -8.84 8.49
N ALA A 114 -9.63 -8.48 9.43
CA ALA A 114 -11.02 -8.90 9.44
C ALA A 114 -11.85 -7.81 8.76
N ILE A 115 -12.32 -8.08 7.54
CA ILE A 115 -13.21 -7.20 6.78
C ILE A 115 -14.62 -7.58 7.20
N LEU A 116 -15.25 -6.73 7.99
CA LEU A 116 -16.58 -6.98 8.51
C LEU A 116 -17.59 -7.01 7.37
N PHE A 117 -18.59 -7.89 7.52
CA PHE A 117 -19.63 -8.03 6.51
C PHE A 117 -20.25 -6.69 6.18
N HIS A 118 -20.16 -6.29 4.94
CA HIS A 118 -20.88 -5.15 4.39
C HIS A 118 -21.12 -5.24 2.89
N ARG A 119 -21.99 -4.38 2.45
CA ARG A 119 -22.62 -4.05 1.17
C ARG A 119 -21.81 -4.31 -0.12
N ARG A 120 -20.53 -4.69 -0.02
CA ARG A 120 -19.59 -4.81 -1.14
C ARG A 120 -18.86 -6.15 -1.14
N GLU A 121 -19.59 -7.25 -1.04
CA GLU A 121 -18.95 -8.58 -1.07
C GLU A 121 -18.04 -8.77 -2.29
N ASN A 122 -18.46 -8.25 -3.46
CA ASN A 122 -17.66 -8.32 -4.67
C ASN A 122 -16.35 -7.52 -4.58
N ASP A 123 -16.35 -6.37 -3.89
CA ASP A 123 -15.14 -5.59 -3.66
C ASP A 123 -14.17 -6.37 -2.76
N ASN A 124 -14.67 -7.04 -1.72
CA ASN A 124 -13.87 -7.88 -0.84
C ASN A 124 -13.27 -9.09 -1.57
N LYS A 125 -14.07 -9.77 -2.38
CA LYS A 125 -13.59 -10.86 -3.23
C LYS A 125 -12.52 -10.39 -4.21
N ARG A 126 -12.71 -9.22 -4.83
CA ARG A 126 -11.73 -8.61 -5.73
C ARG A 126 -10.43 -8.27 -5.00
N GLN A 127 -10.50 -7.68 -3.80
CA GLN A 127 -9.32 -7.39 -2.98
C GLN A 127 -8.51 -8.66 -2.69
N ILE A 128 -9.18 -9.73 -2.24
CA ILE A 128 -8.56 -11.03 -1.96
C ILE A 128 -7.90 -11.59 -3.22
N TYR A 129 -8.62 -11.60 -4.33
CA TYR A 129 -8.11 -12.08 -5.61
C TYR A 129 -6.86 -11.32 -6.07
N ILE A 130 -6.89 -9.98 -6.03
CA ILE A 130 -5.76 -9.13 -6.38
C ILE A 130 -4.58 -9.44 -5.46
N SER A 131 -4.80 -9.43 -4.14
CA SER A 131 -3.74 -9.67 -3.15
C SER A 131 -3.10 -11.05 -3.33
N SER A 132 -3.88 -12.07 -3.69
CA SER A 132 -3.37 -13.43 -3.90
C SER A 132 -2.49 -13.58 -5.15
N LYS A 133 -2.67 -12.72 -6.14
CA LYS A 133 -1.88 -12.73 -7.39
C LYS A 133 -0.56 -11.98 -7.31
N LEU A 134 -0.45 -11.04 -6.38
CA LEU A 134 0.72 -10.19 -6.28
C LEU A 134 1.80 -10.85 -5.41
N LYS A 135 3.01 -11.01 -5.99
CA LYS A 135 4.21 -11.51 -5.29
C LYS A 135 5.41 -10.66 -5.67
N ASN A 136 5.76 -9.70 -4.83
CA ASN A 136 6.90 -8.80 -5.05
C ASN A 136 7.44 -8.29 -3.72
N LYS A 137 8.74 -8.05 -3.64
CA LYS A 137 9.39 -7.55 -2.41
C LYS A 137 8.79 -6.22 -1.90
N ASN A 138 8.22 -5.40 -2.79
CA ASN A 138 7.61 -4.11 -2.48
C ASN A 138 6.08 -4.14 -2.45
N VAL A 139 5.49 -5.32 -2.36
CA VAL A 139 4.06 -5.55 -2.11
C VAL A 139 3.95 -6.49 -0.92
N ILE A 140 2.97 -6.27 -0.06
CA ILE A 140 2.75 -7.12 1.12
C ILE A 140 2.46 -8.56 0.71
N ASP A 141 3.08 -9.52 1.35
CA ASP A 141 2.82 -10.93 1.09
C ASP A 141 1.45 -11.33 1.64
N PHE A 142 0.60 -11.81 0.75
CA PHE A 142 -0.67 -12.41 1.09
C PHE A 142 -0.48 -13.91 1.33
N TYR A 143 -0.98 -14.40 2.47
CA TYR A 143 -0.82 -15.79 2.85
C TYR A 143 -2.05 -16.62 2.60
N ALA A 144 -3.21 -16.16 3.08
CA ALA A 144 -4.47 -16.89 3.00
C ALA A 144 -5.67 -15.97 3.25
N SER A 145 -6.85 -16.49 2.93
CA SER A 145 -8.12 -15.86 3.31
C SER A 145 -9.16 -16.89 3.72
N SER A 146 -10.13 -16.46 4.51
CA SER A 146 -11.29 -17.28 4.87
C SER A 146 -12.54 -16.42 4.92
N LYS A 147 -13.68 -16.94 4.47
CA LYS A 147 -14.99 -16.32 4.68
C LYS A 147 -15.68 -17.00 5.85
N MET A 148 -16.11 -16.24 6.82
CA MET A 148 -16.88 -16.72 7.97
C MET A 148 -18.37 -16.85 7.61
N LYS A 149 -19.12 -17.60 8.42
CA LYS A 149 -20.55 -17.80 8.21
C LYS A 149 -21.38 -16.52 8.34
N ASP A 150 -20.91 -15.55 9.13
CA ASP A 150 -21.53 -14.24 9.30
C ASP A 150 -21.19 -13.27 8.15
N GLY A 151 -20.50 -13.73 7.11
CA GLY A 151 -20.10 -12.93 5.96
C GLY A 151 -18.77 -12.18 6.13
N THR A 152 -18.15 -12.15 7.32
CA THR A 152 -16.85 -11.54 7.56
C THR A 152 -15.76 -12.26 6.74
N PHE A 153 -14.90 -11.49 6.08
CA PHE A 153 -13.71 -12.00 5.41
C PHE A 153 -12.48 -11.81 6.30
N LEU A 154 -11.70 -12.86 6.44
CA LEU A 154 -10.40 -12.82 7.10
C LEU A 154 -9.31 -12.92 6.05
N MET A 155 -8.36 -11.99 6.09
CA MET A 155 -7.16 -12.01 5.25
C MET A 155 -5.92 -12.11 6.14
N PHE A 156 -5.04 -13.05 5.85
CA PHE A 156 -3.77 -13.24 6.54
C PHE A 156 -2.63 -12.80 5.64
N MET A 157 -1.77 -11.95 6.19
CA MET A 157 -0.68 -11.33 5.43
C MET A 157 0.56 -11.14 6.28
N GLU A 158 1.65 -10.78 5.64
CA GLU A 158 2.92 -10.46 6.27
C GLU A 158 2.76 -9.40 7.36
N ASP A 159 3.47 -9.60 8.48
CA ASP A 159 3.66 -8.57 9.50
C ASP A 159 4.85 -7.69 9.11
N ALA A 160 4.57 -6.45 8.76
CA ALA A 160 5.60 -5.46 8.48
C ALA A 160 6.07 -4.83 9.80
N LYS A 161 7.20 -5.30 10.32
CA LYS A 161 7.76 -5.03 11.65
C LYS A 161 7.69 -3.58 12.11
N TYR A 162 7.92 -2.63 11.20
CA TYR A 162 7.96 -1.20 11.53
C TYR A 162 6.63 -0.47 11.26
N GLY A 163 5.60 -1.20 10.77
CA GLY A 163 4.28 -0.66 10.52
C GLY A 163 4.25 0.37 9.39
N HIS A 164 3.26 1.25 9.43
CA HIS A 164 3.06 2.27 8.39
C HIS A 164 4.23 3.24 8.28
N LEU A 165 4.60 3.59 7.05
CA LEU A 165 5.67 4.52 6.72
C LEU A 165 5.56 5.82 7.51
N ARG A 166 4.37 6.40 7.65
CA ARG A 166 4.14 7.60 8.44
C ARG A 166 4.59 7.45 9.90
N ASN A 167 4.27 6.32 10.53
CA ASN A 167 4.60 6.08 11.94
C ASN A 167 6.08 5.74 12.12
N PHE A 168 6.65 4.96 11.20
CA PHE A 168 8.07 4.67 11.17
C PHE A 168 8.90 5.96 11.16
N LEU A 169 8.52 6.88 10.28
CA LEU A 169 9.24 8.13 10.08
C LEU A 169 9.13 9.06 11.29
N ARG A 170 7.96 9.17 11.91
CA ARG A 170 7.77 9.96 13.15
C ARG A 170 8.65 9.47 14.31
N LYS A 171 8.94 8.17 14.36
CA LYS A 171 9.76 7.57 15.43
C LYS A 171 11.25 7.67 15.16
N THR A 172 11.66 7.65 13.89
CA THR A 172 13.08 7.55 13.51
C THR A 172 13.72 8.90 13.19
N VAL A 173 12.93 9.89 12.77
CA VAL A 173 13.45 11.19 12.33
C VAL A 173 13.15 12.25 13.39
N LYS A 174 14.19 12.70 14.10
CA LYS A 174 14.09 13.77 15.11
C LYS A 174 13.81 15.15 14.51
N ARG A 175 14.11 15.36 13.22
CA ARG A 175 13.78 16.56 12.44
C ARG A 175 12.69 16.17 11.46
N ASN A 176 11.69 17.01 11.28
CA ASN A 176 10.52 16.75 10.43
C ASN A 176 10.82 16.65 8.91
N THR A 177 12.07 16.48 8.52
CA THR A 177 12.52 16.41 7.13
C THR A 177 13.43 15.21 6.91
N PHE A 178 13.29 14.58 5.75
CA PHE A 178 14.06 13.41 5.35
C PHE A 178 15.27 13.83 4.52
N SER A 179 16.38 13.11 4.67
CA SER A 179 17.51 13.27 3.75
C SER A 179 17.05 12.88 2.33
N GLU A 180 17.58 13.56 1.34
CA GLU A 180 17.25 13.28 -0.07
C GLU A 180 17.60 11.84 -0.45
N ALA A 181 18.66 11.29 0.11
CA ALA A 181 19.05 9.91 -0.08
C ALA A 181 17.99 8.93 0.43
N MET A 182 17.42 9.19 1.61
CA MET A 182 16.33 8.35 2.13
C MET A 182 15.08 8.44 1.27
N LEU A 183 14.74 9.64 0.80
CA LEU A 183 13.63 9.83 -0.14
C LEU A 183 13.86 9.06 -1.44
N CYS A 184 15.08 9.12 -2.00
CA CYS A 184 15.45 8.40 -3.22
C CYS A 184 15.37 6.89 -3.03
N TYR A 185 15.89 6.36 -1.93
CA TYR A 185 15.82 4.93 -1.60
C TYR A 185 14.37 4.44 -1.50
N LEU A 186 13.52 5.14 -0.75
CA LEU A 186 12.11 4.80 -0.60
C LEU A 186 11.37 4.94 -1.94
N ALA A 187 11.62 6.03 -2.67
CA ALA A 187 10.99 6.31 -3.94
C ALA A 187 11.23 5.21 -4.96
N TYR A 188 12.48 4.79 -5.13
CA TYR A 188 12.84 3.71 -6.07
C TYR A 188 12.09 2.41 -5.75
N GLN A 189 12.03 2.02 -4.48
CA GLN A 189 11.39 0.78 -4.10
C GLN A 189 9.86 0.85 -4.22
N ILE A 190 9.24 1.97 -3.83
CA ILE A 190 7.79 2.17 -3.99
C ILE A 190 7.42 2.16 -5.47
N LEU A 191 8.22 2.84 -6.33
CA LEU A 191 8.03 2.80 -7.78
C LEU A 191 8.12 1.39 -8.36
N ASN A 192 9.06 0.56 -7.89
CA ASN A 192 9.13 -0.84 -8.30
C ASN A 192 7.88 -1.63 -7.89
N GLY A 193 7.33 -1.36 -6.71
CA GLY A 193 6.05 -1.93 -6.28
C GLY A 193 4.89 -1.53 -7.19
N ILE A 194 4.77 -0.23 -7.51
CA ILE A 194 3.76 0.31 -8.44
C ILE A 194 3.94 -0.30 -9.83
N ALA A 195 5.16 -0.30 -10.37
CA ALA A 195 5.48 -0.87 -11.68
C ALA A 195 5.11 -2.35 -11.77
N TYR A 196 5.37 -3.11 -10.70
CA TYR A 196 4.98 -4.52 -10.62
C TYR A 196 3.46 -4.69 -10.65
N CYS A 197 2.70 -3.90 -9.90
CA CYS A 197 1.24 -3.93 -9.94
C CYS A 197 0.72 -3.67 -11.37
N HIS A 198 1.23 -2.63 -12.04
CA HIS A 198 0.85 -2.32 -13.41
C HIS A 198 1.30 -3.36 -14.44
N LYS A 199 2.45 -4.02 -14.23
CA LYS A 199 2.86 -5.20 -15.00
C LYS A 199 1.84 -6.35 -14.87
N CYS A 200 1.29 -6.53 -13.67
CA CYS A 200 0.22 -7.49 -13.39
C CYS A 200 -1.19 -6.98 -13.80
N LYS A 201 -1.28 -5.85 -14.51
CA LYS A 201 -2.55 -5.22 -14.93
C LYS A 201 -3.44 -4.77 -13.77
N ILE A 202 -2.84 -4.30 -12.70
CA ILE A 202 -3.52 -3.81 -11.50
C ILE A 202 -3.10 -2.36 -11.25
N ALA A 203 -4.07 -1.44 -11.22
CA ALA A 203 -3.92 -0.08 -10.71
C ALA A 203 -4.29 -0.08 -9.23
N HIS A 204 -3.47 0.53 -8.38
CA HIS A 204 -3.68 0.53 -6.92
C HIS A 204 -4.80 1.48 -6.51
N LEU A 205 -4.79 2.71 -7.01
CA LEU A 205 -5.77 3.79 -6.86
C LEU A 205 -5.92 4.38 -5.44
N ASP A 206 -5.15 3.91 -4.45
CA ASP A 206 -5.09 4.49 -3.11
C ASP A 206 -3.66 4.53 -2.55
N ILE A 207 -2.72 4.99 -3.36
CA ILE A 207 -1.34 5.21 -2.93
C ILE A 207 -1.30 6.39 -1.96
N LYS A 208 -0.94 6.11 -0.69
CA LYS A 208 -0.82 7.11 0.39
C LYS A 208 0.11 6.61 1.48
N LEU A 209 0.53 7.49 2.38
CA LEU A 209 1.44 7.15 3.48
C LEU A 209 0.93 6.01 4.38
N GLN A 210 -0.40 5.91 4.56
CA GLN A 210 -1.03 4.87 5.36
C GLN A 210 -1.05 3.51 4.67
N ASN A 211 -0.93 3.48 3.31
CA ASN A 211 -0.94 2.25 2.52
C ASN A 211 0.45 1.81 2.10
N ILE A 212 1.48 2.32 2.79
CA ILE A 212 2.86 1.89 2.65
C ILE A 212 3.36 1.48 4.03
N VAL A 213 3.85 0.26 4.17
CA VAL A 213 4.43 -0.27 5.41
C VAL A 213 5.91 -0.59 5.21
N ILE A 214 6.66 -0.63 6.31
CA ILE A 214 8.09 -0.93 6.31
C ILE A 214 8.32 -2.28 6.99
N ASN A 215 8.96 -3.20 6.29
CA ASN A 215 9.29 -4.51 6.83
C ASN A 215 10.58 -4.47 7.68
N GLU A 216 10.99 -5.62 8.18
CA GLU A 216 12.20 -5.77 9.01
C GLU A 216 13.51 -5.47 8.26
N TYR A 217 13.50 -5.55 6.93
CA TYR A 217 14.63 -5.25 6.05
C TYR A 217 14.67 -3.80 5.58
N LEU A 218 13.80 -2.93 6.14
CA LEU A 218 13.61 -1.53 5.72
C LEU A 218 13.09 -1.36 4.28
N ASP A 219 12.49 -2.41 3.73
CA ASP A 219 11.85 -2.31 2.43
C ASP A 219 10.41 -1.80 2.58
N PRO A 220 10.01 -0.77 1.82
CA PRO A 220 8.63 -0.33 1.76
C PRO A 220 7.80 -1.34 0.96
N LYS A 221 6.60 -1.61 1.45
CA LYS A 221 5.64 -2.52 0.84
C LYS A 221 4.27 -1.85 0.69
N LEU A 222 3.68 -1.97 -0.49
CA LEU A 222 2.31 -1.52 -0.75
C LEU A 222 1.31 -2.47 -0.10
N ILE A 223 0.29 -1.90 0.54
CA ILE A 223 -0.81 -2.63 1.18
C ILE A 223 -2.16 -2.06 0.72
N ASP A 224 -3.23 -2.80 1.02
CA ASP A 224 -4.63 -2.38 0.87
C ASP A 224 -5.09 -2.15 -0.58
N PHE A 225 -5.41 -3.23 -1.24
CA PHE A 225 -5.95 -3.27 -2.61
C PHE A 225 -7.49 -3.21 -2.65
N SER A 226 -8.15 -2.62 -1.64
CA SER A 226 -9.61 -2.61 -1.49
C SER A 226 -10.34 -1.89 -2.64
N ILE A 227 -9.75 -0.82 -3.18
CA ILE A 227 -10.31 -0.06 -4.31
C ILE A 227 -9.52 -0.23 -5.61
N SER A 228 -8.57 -1.16 -5.63
CA SER A 228 -7.72 -1.40 -6.80
C SER A 228 -8.53 -1.91 -7.99
N TYR A 229 -8.06 -1.58 -9.19
CA TYR A 229 -8.72 -1.94 -10.44
C TYR A 229 -7.87 -2.93 -11.24
N ASN A 230 -8.45 -4.10 -11.54
CA ASN A 230 -7.85 -5.07 -12.44
C ASN A 230 -8.32 -4.80 -13.88
N TYR A 231 -7.37 -4.63 -14.80
CA TYR A 231 -7.62 -4.32 -16.21
C TYR A 231 -6.96 -5.30 -17.19
N ASP A 232 -6.74 -6.56 -16.75
CA ASP A 232 -6.10 -7.59 -17.57
C ASP A 232 -6.92 -7.96 -18.84
N ASN A 233 -8.23 -7.77 -18.80
CA ASN A 233 -9.14 -7.97 -19.92
C ASN A 233 -9.39 -6.72 -20.79
N LYS A 234 -8.61 -5.65 -20.60
CA LYS A 234 -8.74 -4.38 -21.30
C LYS A 234 -7.60 -4.14 -22.29
N SER A 235 -7.92 -3.52 -23.44
CA SER A 235 -6.93 -3.04 -24.39
C SER A 235 -6.27 -1.73 -23.88
N ARG A 236 -5.01 -1.49 -24.28
CA ARG A 236 -4.28 -0.26 -23.89
C ARG A 236 -5.00 1.03 -24.30
N ASN A 237 -5.77 1.00 -25.37
CA ASN A 237 -6.47 2.16 -25.91
C ASN A 237 -7.91 2.30 -25.40
N ASP A 238 -8.42 1.31 -24.67
CA ASP A 238 -9.74 1.39 -24.07
C ASP A 238 -9.82 2.56 -23.09
N PHE A 239 -10.99 3.17 -23.03
CA PHE A 239 -11.34 4.16 -22.02
C PHE A 239 -12.12 3.50 -20.91
N ILE A 240 -11.77 3.83 -19.69
CA ILE A 240 -12.46 3.37 -18.48
C ILE A 240 -12.87 4.55 -17.63
N GLU A 241 -13.99 4.40 -16.96
CA GLU A 241 -14.42 5.30 -15.88
C GLU A 241 -14.06 4.64 -14.55
N LEU A 242 -13.33 5.37 -13.72
CA LEU A 242 -13.03 4.97 -12.36
C LEU A 242 -13.95 5.70 -11.40
N PRO A 243 -14.48 5.01 -10.37
CA PRO A 243 -15.28 5.68 -9.37
C PRO A 243 -14.42 6.71 -8.62
N ARG A 244 -15.04 7.79 -8.15
CA ARG A 244 -14.43 8.74 -7.21
C ARG A 244 -14.21 8.04 -5.87
N ARG A 245 -13.16 7.26 -5.77
CA ARG A 245 -12.75 6.57 -4.56
C ARG A 245 -11.27 6.75 -4.35
N GLY A 246 -10.86 6.84 -3.10
CA GLY A 246 -9.49 7.07 -2.69
C GLY A 246 -9.43 8.12 -1.60
N THR A 247 -8.24 8.53 -1.26
CA THR A 247 -8.02 9.55 -0.23
C THR A 247 -7.87 10.92 -0.92
N ASN A 248 -8.77 11.84 -0.60
CA ASN A 248 -9.02 13.08 -1.33
C ASN A 248 -7.76 13.85 -1.77
N PHE A 249 -6.80 14.05 -0.87
CA PHE A 249 -5.58 14.82 -1.20
C PHE A 249 -4.58 14.10 -2.10
N TYR A 250 -4.73 12.79 -2.26
CA TYR A 250 -3.85 11.98 -3.10
C TYR A 250 -4.43 11.73 -4.50
N MET A 251 -5.72 12.04 -4.70
CA MET A 251 -6.39 11.84 -5.99
C MET A 251 -5.98 12.90 -7.01
N PRO A 252 -5.63 12.53 -8.25
CA PRO A 252 -5.45 13.48 -9.34
C PRO A 252 -6.81 13.98 -9.84
N LYS A 253 -6.78 15.11 -10.55
CA LYS A 253 -8.00 15.78 -11.00
C LYS A 253 -8.92 14.93 -11.87
N GLU A 254 -8.35 14.07 -12.71
CA GLU A 254 -9.13 13.18 -13.59
C GLU A 254 -9.99 12.18 -12.80
N ILE A 255 -9.55 11.75 -11.62
CA ILE A 255 -10.35 10.91 -10.72
C ILE A 255 -11.42 11.75 -10.02
N ILE A 256 -11.07 12.95 -9.55
CA ILE A 256 -12.02 13.87 -8.89
C ILE A 256 -13.14 14.30 -9.85
N ARG A 257 -12.80 14.54 -11.12
CA ARG A 257 -13.77 14.91 -12.17
C ARG A 257 -14.61 13.73 -12.65
N GLY A 258 -14.12 12.49 -12.50
CA GLY A 258 -14.72 11.30 -13.10
C GLY A 258 -14.47 11.23 -14.61
N ASP A 259 -13.31 11.73 -15.05
CA ASP A 259 -12.93 11.70 -16.46
C ASP A 259 -12.69 10.26 -16.95
N LYS A 260 -12.97 9.99 -18.22
CA LYS A 260 -12.59 8.73 -18.86
C LYS A 260 -11.08 8.68 -19.07
N ILE A 261 -10.44 7.63 -18.56
CA ILE A 261 -8.99 7.45 -18.60
C ILE A 261 -8.64 6.31 -19.54
N ARG A 262 -7.62 6.49 -20.38
CA ARG A 262 -7.10 5.38 -21.19
C ARG A 262 -6.37 4.39 -20.31
N VAL A 263 -6.56 3.11 -20.57
CA VAL A 263 -5.90 2.01 -19.81
C VAL A 263 -4.38 2.17 -19.78
N LYS A 264 -3.77 2.64 -20.86
CA LYS A 264 -2.31 2.89 -20.90
C LYS A 264 -1.83 3.98 -19.91
N ASP A 265 -2.72 4.88 -19.51
CA ASP A 265 -2.41 6.02 -18.64
C ASP A 265 -2.76 5.75 -17.17
N LEU A 266 -3.28 4.56 -16.82
CA LEU A 266 -3.64 4.19 -15.44
C LEU A 266 -2.46 4.27 -14.47
N ASN A 267 -1.24 3.93 -14.92
CA ASN A 267 -0.05 4.06 -14.07
C ASN A 267 0.19 5.53 -13.65
N LYS A 268 -0.17 6.50 -14.50
CA LYS A 268 0.00 7.92 -14.20
C LYS A 268 -0.94 8.42 -13.09
N VAL A 269 -2.07 7.73 -12.86
CA VAL A 269 -2.95 8.00 -11.72
C VAL A 269 -2.23 7.65 -10.41
N ASP A 270 -1.67 6.44 -10.32
CA ASP A 270 -0.91 6.01 -9.14
C ASP A 270 0.37 6.84 -8.95
N LEU A 271 1.02 7.26 -10.04
CA LEU A 271 2.21 8.11 -9.99
C LEU A 271 1.92 9.51 -9.45
N TYR A 272 0.77 10.11 -9.75
CA TYR A 272 0.37 11.37 -9.12
C TYR A 272 0.22 11.20 -7.61
N SER A 273 -0.52 10.19 -7.18
CA SER A 273 -0.70 9.89 -5.75
C SER A 273 0.64 9.63 -5.05
N PHE A 274 1.55 8.94 -5.72
CA PHE A 274 2.92 8.75 -5.25
C PHE A 274 3.70 10.07 -5.17
N GLY A 275 3.53 10.97 -6.12
CA GLY A 275 4.09 12.33 -6.08
C GLY A 275 3.63 13.10 -4.84
N VAL A 276 2.35 12.98 -4.46
CA VAL A 276 1.82 13.57 -3.21
C VAL A 276 2.46 12.94 -1.98
N VAL A 277 2.68 11.61 -1.98
CA VAL A 277 3.44 10.92 -0.90
C VAL A 277 4.82 11.52 -0.75
N LEU A 278 5.60 11.61 -1.83
CA LEU A 278 6.96 12.15 -1.79
C LEU A 278 7.00 13.62 -1.36
N TYR A 279 6.06 14.42 -1.87
CA TYR A 279 5.95 15.82 -1.47
C TYR A 279 5.68 15.95 0.02
N ASN A 280 4.76 15.15 0.57
CA ASN A 280 4.44 15.18 1.99
C ASN A 280 5.64 14.71 2.86
N LEU A 281 6.40 13.73 2.39
CA LEU A 281 7.62 13.28 3.06
C LEU A 281 8.71 14.36 3.07
N ALA A 282 8.86 15.10 1.99
CA ALA A 282 9.87 16.14 1.84
C ALA A 282 9.51 17.42 2.60
N PHE A 283 8.27 17.86 2.53
CA PHE A 283 7.84 19.20 2.96
C PHE A 283 6.87 19.17 4.16
N ASN A 284 6.47 18.00 4.64
CA ASN A 284 5.52 17.80 5.74
C ASN A 284 4.17 18.55 5.55
N CYS A 285 3.78 18.75 4.30
CA CYS A 285 2.50 19.34 3.91
C CYS A 285 2.02 18.75 2.59
N TYR A 286 0.81 19.10 2.15
CA TYR A 286 0.30 18.69 0.86
C TYR A 286 0.68 19.71 -0.22
N PRO A 287 0.83 19.28 -1.49
CA PRO A 287 1.13 20.18 -2.60
C PRO A 287 -0.03 21.16 -2.86
N ARG A 288 0.27 22.30 -3.49
CA ARG A 288 -0.73 23.29 -3.96
C ARG A 288 -1.61 23.89 -2.86
N ASP A 289 -1.03 24.04 -1.66
CA ASP A 289 -1.70 24.62 -0.49
C ASP A 289 -2.97 23.88 -0.04
N LEU A 290 -3.05 22.57 -0.33
CA LEU A 290 -4.08 21.72 0.21
C LEU A 290 -3.90 21.57 1.74
N THR A 291 -5.00 21.68 2.48
CA THR A 291 -5.02 21.62 3.95
C THR A 291 -6.11 20.67 4.43
N HIS A 292 -6.01 20.19 5.67
CA HIS A 292 -7.03 19.32 6.25
C HIS A 292 -8.45 19.94 6.26
N GLY A 293 -8.59 21.26 6.22
CA GLY A 293 -9.89 21.90 6.08
C GLY A 293 -10.55 21.72 4.71
N ASP A 294 -9.81 21.25 3.70
CA ASP A 294 -10.33 21.00 2.35
C ASP A 294 -10.86 19.57 2.16
N GLU A 295 -10.67 18.64 3.13
CA GLU A 295 -10.85 17.19 2.95
C GLU A 295 -12.21 16.77 2.39
N GLU A 296 -13.27 17.45 2.74
CA GLU A 296 -14.64 17.09 2.33
C GLU A 296 -15.14 17.87 1.11
N ASN A 297 -14.34 18.78 0.57
CA ASN A 297 -14.74 19.67 -0.53
C ASN A 297 -13.97 19.39 -1.82
N TYR A 298 -14.53 18.51 -2.65
CA TYR A 298 -13.95 18.16 -3.95
C TYR A 298 -13.74 19.34 -4.88
N ASP A 299 -14.66 20.31 -4.89
CA ASP A 299 -14.56 21.49 -5.78
C ASP A 299 -13.40 22.38 -5.34
N THR A 300 -13.20 22.55 -4.05
CA THR A 300 -12.05 23.28 -3.51
C THR A 300 -10.73 22.57 -3.83
N ILE A 301 -10.67 21.25 -3.65
CA ILE A 301 -9.49 20.45 -3.97
C ILE A 301 -9.19 20.57 -5.47
N LEU A 302 -10.18 20.38 -6.32
CA LEU A 302 -10.04 20.45 -7.77
C LEU A 302 -9.53 21.83 -8.21
N ARG A 303 -10.14 22.91 -7.70
CA ARG A 303 -9.72 24.29 -7.98
C ARG A 303 -8.27 24.52 -7.57
N LYS A 304 -7.84 24.05 -6.38
CA LYS A 304 -6.46 24.20 -5.93
C LYS A 304 -5.49 23.38 -6.79
N ILE A 305 -5.86 22.17 -7.20
CA ILE A 305 -5.02 21.36 -8.11
C ILE A 305 -4.83 22.06 -9.45
N GLU A 306 -5.86 22.71 -9.98
CA GLU A 306 -5.84 23.29 -11.32
C GLU A 306 -5.20 24.67 -11.39
N HIS A 307 -5.38 25.49 -10.35
CA HIS A 307 -5.02 26.91 -10.39
C HIS A 307 -3.86 27.28 -9.47
N ASN A 308 -3.60 26.53 -8.39
CA ASN A 308 -2.48 26.84 -7.53
C ASN A 308 -1.17 26.31 -8.13
N GLU A 309 -0.13 27.13 -8.06
CA GLU A 309 1.21 26.72 -8.45
C GLU A 309 1.74 25.61 -7.53
N LEU A 310 2.56 24.73 -8.10
CA LEU A 310 3.34 23.78 -7.33
C LEU A 310 4.57 24.50 -6.77
N THR A 311 4.50 24.88 -5.51
CA THR A 311 5.61 25.54 -4.79
C THR A 311 6.33 24.52 -3.91
N PHE A 312 7.61 24.74 -3.68
CA PHE A 312 8.44 23.94 -2.76
C PHE A 312 8.79 24.81 -1.57
N LYS A 313 8.03 24.63 -0.47
CA LYS A 313 8.17 25.48 0.74
C LYS A 313 9.27 24.96 1.66
N GLY A 314 10.14 25.85 2.15
CA GLY A 314 11.14 25.62 3.18
C GLY A 314 12.59 25.74 2.67
N ASP A 315 13.54 25.89 3.61
CA ASP A 315 14.98 25.93 3.36
C ASP A 315 15.56 24.52 3.06
N ASN A 316 14.81 23.72 2.32
CA ASN A 316 15.23 22.37 2.04
C ASN A 316 16.19 22.38 0.86
N ASN A 317 17.45 22.07 1.14
CA ASN A 317 18.52 21.93 0.16
C ASN A 317 18.35 20.63 -0.67
N TYR A 318 17.16 20.41 -1.24
CA TYR A 318 16.95 19.31 -2.18
C TYR A 318 17.54 19.66 -3.54
N SER A 319 18.10 18.63 -4.21
CA SER A 319 18.68 18.82 -5.53
C SER A 319 17.62 19.23 -6.57
N PRO A 320 18.02 19.95 -7.62
CA PRO A 320 17.16 20.26 -8.74
C PRO A 320 16.55 19.01 -9.39
N TYR A 321 17.25 17.89 -9.35
CA TYR A 321 16.79 16.60 -9.88
C TYR A 321 15.62 16.02 -9.09
N PHE A 322 15.63 16.13 -7.77
CA PHE A 322 14.50 15.75 -6.94
C PHE A 322 13.28 16.62 -7.22
N LEU A 323 13.49 17.94 -7.28
CA LEU A 323 12.41 18.89 -7.53
C LEU A 323 11.82 18.72 -8.94
N ASP A 324 12.64 18.41 -9.94
CA ASP A 324 12.20 18.09 -11.29
C ASP A 324 11.37 16.80 -11.32
N PHE A 325 11.83 15.75 -10.63
CA PHE A 325 11.09 14.51 -10.50
C PHE A 325 9.70 14.71 -9.86
N LEU A 326 9.63 15.52 -8.79
CA LEU A 326 8.36 15.87 -8.16
C LEU A 326 7.43 16.64 -9.11
N LYS A 327 7.96 17.58 -9.89
CA LYS A 327 7.17 18.33 -10.89
C LYS A 327 6.56 17.39 -11.93
N GLN A 328 7.34 16.42 -12.42
CA GLN A 328 6.89 15.46 -13.42
C GLN A 328 5.83 14.50 -12.87
N LEU A 329 5.93 14.08 -11.60
CA LEU A 329 4.90 13.25 -10.94
C LEU A 329 3.61 14.03 -10.69
N LEU A 330 3.72 15.29 -10.23
CA LEU A 330 2.60 16.15 -9.86
C LEU A 330 2.05 17.00 -11.03
N GLU A 331 2.46 16.67 -12.28
CA GLU A 331 1.89 17.28 -13.48
C GLU A 331 0.37 17.06 -13.54
N VAL A 332 -0.37 18.16 -13.67
CA VAL A 332 -1.84 18.14 -13.64
C VAL A 332 -2.43 17.52 -14.90
N ASN A 333 -1.78 17.72 -16.04
CA ASN A 333 -2.22 17.14 -17.29
C ASN A 333 -1.71 15.70 -17.42
N ILE A 334 -2.60 14.71 -17.35
CA ILE A 334 -2.26 13.29 -17.43
C ILE A 334 -1.46 12.93 -18.71
N ASN A 335 -1.70 13.63 -19.81
CA ASN A 335 -0.96 13.38 -21.06
C ASN A 335 0.52 13.81 -20.98
N LYS A 336 0.83 14.83 -20.16
CA LYS A 336 2.18 15.35 -19.93
C LYS A 336 2.85 14.72 -18.72
N ARG A 337 2.08 14.13 -17.79
CA ARG A 337 2.60 13.48 -16.60
C ARG A 337 3.51 12.32 -16.98
N ILE A 338 4.62 12.19 -16.28
CA ILE A 338 5.59 11.10 -16.42
C ILE A 338 4.90 9.74 -16.33
N ASP A 339 5.30 8.78 -17.16
CA ASP A 339 4.87 7.39 -17.04
C ASP A 339 5.83 6.57 -16.15
N ILE A 340 5.44 5.33 -15.86
CA ILE A 340 6.19 4.48 -14.92
C ILE A 340 7.59 4.10 -15.44
N ASN A 341 7.78 3.95 -16.75
CA ASN A 341 9.06 3.59 -17.31
C ASN A 341 10.02 4.79 -17.26
N ASP A 342 9.52 5.97 -17.62
CA ASP A 342 10.30 7.20 -17.56
C ASP A 342 10.61 7.56 -16.11
N ALA A 343 9.66 7.35 -15.17
CA ALA A 343 9.89 7.55 -13.74
C ALA A 343 11.02 6.66 -13.20
N LEU A 344 11.03 5.38 -13.53
CA LEU A 344 12.11 4.45 -13.14
C LEU A 344 13.46 4.79 -13.78
N ASN A 345 13.45 5.44 -14.95
CA ASN A 345 14.65 5.86 -15.68
C ASN A 345 15.09 7.28 -15.34
N HIS A 346 14.33 8.01 -14.51
CA HIS A 346 14.68 9.36 -14.13
C HIS A 346 16.04 9.43 -13.44
N TYR A 347 16.85 10.47 -13.75
CA TYR A 347 18.22 10.58 -13.25
C TYR A 347 18.30 10.48 -11.73
N TRP A 348 17.41 11.18 -11.01
CA TRP A 348 17.36 11.13 -9.55
C TRP A 348 17.10 9.72 -9.02
N ILE A 349 16.17 8.99 -9.61
CA ILE A 349 15.84 7.61 -9.21
C ILE A 349 16.99 6.64 -9.47
N LYS A 350 17.78 6.84 -10.53
CA LYS A 350 18.98 6.02 -10.79
C LYS A 350 20.04 6.11 -9.70
N GLY A 351 20.07 7.19 -8.95
CA GLY A 351 20.92 7.32 -7.75
C GLY A 351 20.61 6.30 -6.66
N ALA A 352 19.41 5.73 -6.65
CA ALA A 352 19.03 4.70 -5.68
C ALA A 352 19.87 3.42 -5.76
N GLN A 353 20.47 3.09 -6.93
CA GLN A 353 21.34 1.92 -7.05
C GLN A 353 22.54 2.02 -6.11
N ILE A 354 23.14 3.21 -6.00
CA ILE A 354 24.25 3.46 -5.07
C ILE A 354 23.83 3.16 -3.63
N LEU A 355 22.60 3.58 -3.26
CA LEU A 355 22.06 3.36 -1.92
C LEU A 355 21.72 1.89 -1.65
N LEU A 356 21.32 1.15 -2.65
CA LEU A 356 21.06 -0.29 -2.54
C LEU A 356 22.38 -1.07 -2.34
N ASP A 357 23.41 -0.72 -3.09
CA ASP A 357 24.75 -1.34 -2.97
C ASP A 357 25.33 -1.06 -1.57
N GLU A 358 25.14 0.14 -1.05
CA GLU A 358 25.53 0.50 0.33
C GLU A 358 24.67 -0.21 1.38
N LYS A 359 23.38 -0.43 1.14
CA LYS A 359 22.52 -1.21 2.05
C LYS A 359 23.07 -2.61 2.28
N GLU A 360 23.47 -3.32 1.23
CA GLU A 360 24.05 -4.66 1.35
C GLU A 360 25.29 -4.67 2.22
N LYS A 361 26.13 -3.63 2.12
CA LYS A 361 27.32 -3.48 2.97
C LYS A 361 26.99 -3.15 4.42
N CYS A 362 26.03 -2.24 4.65
CA CYS A 362 25.70 -1.72 5.98
C CYS A 362 24.73 -2.62 6.74
N TYR A 363 23.95 -3.46 6.08
CA TYR A 363 22.97 -4.34 6.71
C TYR A 363 23.63 -5.32 7.68
N ASN A 364 24.79 -5.83 7.32
CA ASN A 364 25.61 -6.69 8.18
C ASN A 364 26.15 -5.98 9.45
N LEU A 365 26.10 -4.64 9.47
CA LEU A 365 26.57 -3.80 10.57
C LEU A 365 25.43 -3.25 11.44
N GLY A 366 24.17 -3.50 11.11
CA GLY A 366 22.99 -2.98 11.83
C GLY A 366 22.76 -1.47 11.72
N ASN A 367 23.51 -0.75 10.89
CA ASN A 367 23.60 0.71 10.88
C ASN A 367 22.91 1.41 9.70
N PHE A 368 22.23 0.67 8.78
CA PHE A 368 21.74 1.26 7.55
C PHE A 368 20.70 2.37 7.76
N THR A 369 19.81 2.23 8.76
CA THR A 369 18.81 3.28 9.06
C THR A 369 19.49 4.57 9.50
N SER A 370 20.48 4.49 10.38
CA SER A 370 21.26 5.65 10.80
C SER A 370 22.03 6.26 9.64
N TYR A 371 22.56 5.43 8.75
CA TYR A 371 23.25 5.87 7.54
C TYR A 371 22.34 6.68 6.60
N LEU A 372 21.10 6.22 6.35
CA LEU A 372 20.12 6.94 5.51
C LEU A 372 19.58 8.24 6.15
N ILE A 373 19.60 8.32 7.49
CA ILE A 373 19.10 9.48 8.23
C ILE A 373 20.16 10.57 8.37
N THR A 374 21.44 10.19 8.34
CA THR A 374 22.55 11.15 8.42
C THR A 374 22.92 11.64 7.02
N ASP A 375 23.26 12.93 6.88
CA ASP A 375 23.68 13.57 5.61
C ASP A 375 25.05 13.10 5.08
N HIS A 376 25.55 11.97 5.58
CA HIS A 376 26.87 11.45 5.26
C HIS A 376 26.92 10.47 4.07
N ILE A 377 25.91 10.50 3.18
CA ILE A 377 25.91 9.64 2.01
C ILE A 377 26.72 10.29 0.88
N LYS A 378 28.02 10.27 1.06
CA LYS A 378 28.97 10.91 0.14
C LYS A 378 28.78 10.45 -1.30
N ASN A 379 28.70 9.15 -1.54
CA ASN A 379 28.59 8.57 -2.89
C ASN A 379 27.33 9.01 -3.61
N PHE A 380 26.20 9.12 -2.91
CA PHE A 380 24.95 9.60 -3.49
C PHE A 380 25.03 11.11 -3.80
N ASN A 381 25.55 11.91 -2.88
CA ASN A 381 25.73 13.34 -3.09
C ASN A 381 26.73 13.63 -4.23
N ASP A 382 27.81 12.86 -4.34
CA ASP A 382 28.78 12.97 -5.42
C ASP A 382 28.17 12.54 -6.77
N TYR A 383 27.27 11.55 -6.79
CA TYR A 383 26.50 11.18 -7.98
C TYR A 383 25.63 12.33 -8.46
N LEU A 384 24.89 12.98 -7.56
CA LEU A 384 24.04 14.12 -7.92
C LEU A 384 24.86 15.29 -8.48
N LYS A 385 26.09 15.51 -7.99
CA LYS A 385 26.98 16.59 -8.47
C LYS A 385 27.58 16.34 -9.84
N LYS A 386 27.77 15.10 -10.26
CA LYS A 386 28.47 14.76 -11.51
C LYS A 386 27.81 15.22 -12.79
N LYS A 387 26.58 15.70 -12.74
CA LYS A 387 25.83 16.13 -13.93
C LYS A 387 25.64 17.66 -14.01
N TYR A 388 26.30 18.43 -13.13
CA TYR A 388 26.41 19.88 -13.22
C TYR A 388 27.68 20.34 -13.90
#